data_a0e3d68347e3ee2ecdb88af773554d1f
#
_entry.id   a0e3d68347e3ee2ecdb88af773554d1f
#
_cell.length_a   1.000
_cell.length_b   1.000
_cell.length_c   1.000
_cell.angle_alpha   90.00
_cell.angle_beta   90.00
_cell.angle_gamma   90.00
#
_symmetry.space_group_name_H-M   'P 1'
#
loop_
_entity.id
_entity.type
_entity.pdbx_description
1 polymer ?
#
loop_
_entity_poly.entity_id
_entity_poly.type
_entity_poly.pdbx_seq_one_letter_code
_entity_poly.pdbx_strand_id
1 'polypeptide(L)'
;MCIRDRLCINEMFEITNQVSELTKELLLLSELDNASHLTFNDNVHLNTLIKDIIRHEQFRTDEKDLVMFTELEDLYFRGNERLLHQAFNNLIINAMNYAPQNSMINITLTSTNHLIIFNIENDGSIAEEDAKHIFDRFYKLSDESSSNGLGLAITQSIIHLHHGSITLTSDDKTQFIVKLFI
;
A
#
# COMPACT_ATOMS: atom_id res chain seq x y z
N MET A 1 -24.66 -27.23 -17.59
CA MET A 1 -23.99 -26.61 -16.45
C MET A 1 -24.93 -25.56 -15.88
N CYS A 2 -25.44 -25.75 -14.66
CA CYS A 2 -26.47 -24.90 -14.06
C CYS A 2 -25.85 -23.55 -13.63
N ILE A 3 -26.64 -22.46 -13.62
CA ILE A 3 -26.21 -21.12 -13.15
C ILE A 3 -25.65 -21.22 -11.71
N ARG A 4 -26.27 -22.11 -10.90
CA ARG A 4 -25.84 -22.38 -9.51
C ARG A 4 -24.43 -22.98 -9.44
N ASP A 5 -24.05 -23.84 -10.38
CA ASP A 5 -22.72 -24.45 -10.43
C ASP A 5 -21.65 -23.41 -10.76
N ARG A 6 -21.95 -22.45 -11.64
CA ARG A 6 -21.04 -21.34 -11.97
C ARG A 6 -20.83 -20.39 -10.79
N LEU A 7 -21.89 -20.05 -10.04
CA LEU A 7 -21.80 -19.22 -8.85
C LEU A 7 -20.91 -19.90 -7.80
N CYS A 8 -21.12 -21.18 -7.52
CA CYS A 8 -20.30 -21.94 -6.56
C CYS A 8 -18.84 -22.02 -6.98
N ILE A 9 -18.54 -22.20 -8.27
CA ILE A 9 -17.17 -22.24 -8.78
C ILE A 9 -16.49 -20.87 -8.64
N ASN A 10 -17.19 -19.78 -8.93
CA ASN A 10 -16.65 -18.44 -8.76
C ASN A 10 -16.36 -18.12 -7.29
N GLU A 11 -17.29 -18.42 -6.38
CA GLU A 11 -17.09 -18.26 -4.93
C GLU A 11 -15.88 -19.07 -4.43
N MET A 12 -15.75 -20.33 -4.87
CA MET A 12 -14.60 -21.16 -4.53
C MET A 12 -13.29 -20.57 -5.06
N PHE A 13 -13.29 -20.02 -6.27
CA PHE A 13 -12.12 -19.37 -6.85
C PHE A 13 -11.73 -18.10 -6.08
N GLU A 14 -12.69 -17.27 -5.70
CA GLU A 14 -12.46 -16.07 -4.90
C GLU A 14 -11.88 -16.42 -3.53
N ILE A 15 -12.47 -17.39 -2.82
CA ILE A 15 -11.96 -17.87 -1.53
C ILE A 15 -10.54 -18.43 -1.67
N THR A 16 -10.26 -19.20 -2.72
CA THR A 16 -8.94 -19.77 -2.94
C THR A 16 -7.90 -18.67 -3.16
N ASN A 17 -8.24 -17.64 -3.92
CA ASN A 17 -7.36 -16.48 -4.14
C ASN A 17 -7.12 -15.72 -2.84
N GLN A 18 -8.15 -15.47 -2.04
CA GLN A 18 -8.02 -14.80 -0.74
C GLN A 18 -7.10 -15.59 0.21
N VAL A 19 -7.26 -16.91 0.31
CA VAL A 19 -6.38 -17.76 1.14
C VAL A 19 -4.95 -17.73 0.61
N SER A 20 -4.74 -17.75 -0.70
CA SER A 20 -3.42 -17.66 -1.31
C SER A 20 -2.74 -16.32 -0.98
N GLU A 21 -3.45 -15.20 -1.12
CA GLU A 21 -2.92 -13.87 -0.78
C GLU A 21 -2.60 -13.76 0.71
N LEU A 22 -3.51 -14.21 1.60
CA LEU A 22 -3.26 -14.24 3.05
C LEU A 22 -2.00 -15.05 3.39
N THR A 23 -1.82 -16.21 2.74
CA THR A 23 -0.64 -17.05 2.97
C THR A 23 0.64 -16.34 2.55
N LYS A 24 0.65 -15.66 1.40
CA LYS A 24 1.80 -14.86 0.92
C LYS A 24 2.13 -13.71 1.89
N GLU A 25 1.11 -13.01 2.38
CA GLU A 25 1.26 -11.91 3.32
C GLU A 25 1.84 -12.39 4.67
N LEU A 26 1.37 -13.54 5.18
CA LEU A 26 1.89 -14.16 6.40
C LEU A 26 3.34 -14.64 6.25
N LEU A 27 3.68 -15.25 5.11
CA LEU A 27 5.05 -15.65 4.82
C LEU A 27 5.96 -14.43 4.75
N LEU A 28 5.53 -13.36 4.08
CA LEU A 28 6.28 -12.12 4.00
C LEU A 28 6.50 -11.51 5.41
N LEU A 29 5.47 -11.46 6.26
CA LEU A 29 5.63 -10.99 7.64
C LEU A 29 6.65 -11.83 8.41
N SER A 30 6.64 -13.15 8.24
CA SER A 30 7.63 -14.05 8.85
C SER A 30 9.05 -13.78 8.33
N GLU A 31 9.20 -13.47 7.05
CA GLU A 31 10.49 -13.04 6.46
C GLU A 31 10.96 -11.71 7.04
N LEU A 32 10.06 -10.74 7.19
CA LEU A 32 10.37 -9.40 7.73
C LEU A 32 10.74 -9.48 9.22
N ASP A 33 10.07 -10.34 10.00
CA ASP A 33 10.39 -10.58 11.41
C ASP A 33 11.79 -11.23 11.57
N ASN A 34 12.30 -11.93 10.53
CA ASN A 34 13.61 -12.57 10.48
C ASN A 34 14.54 -11.93 9.43
N ALA A 35 14.66 -10.62 9.45
CA ALA A 35 15.28 -9.80 8.40
C ALA A 35 16.80 -10.05 8.14
N SER A 36 17.48 -10.93 8.90
CA SER A 36 18.91 -11.22 8.78
C SER A 36 19.36 -11.71 7.40
N HIS A 37 18.45 -12.20 6.57
CA HIS A 37 18.71 -12.68 5.22
C HIS A 37 18.39 -11.67 4.12
N LEU A 38 17.80 -10.52 4.46
CA LEU A 38 17.40 -9.52 3.50
C LEU A 38 18.59 -8.64 3.11
N THR A 39 18.71 -8.34 1.83
CA THR A 39 19.71 -7.41 1.29
C THR A 39 19.06 -6.07 0.95
N PHE A 40 19.76 -4.98 1.26
CA PHE A 40 19.31 -3.60 1.04
C PHE A 40 20.33 -2.85 0.17
N ASN A 41 20.73 -3.45 -0.94
CA ASN A 41 21.83 -2.97 -1.77
C ASN A 41 21.38 -2.46 -3.14
N ASP A 42 20.09 -2.57 -3.48
CA ASP A 42 19.58 -2.08 -4.75
C ASP A 42 19.61 -0.55 -4.77
N ASN A 43 19.94 0.00 -5.95
CA ASN A 43 19.80 1.43 -6.19
C ASN A 43 18.43 1.68 -6.83
N VAL A 44 17.40 1.81 -6.00
CA VAL A 44 16.01 1.83 -6.40
C VAL A 44 15.63 3.19 -6.94
N HIS A 45 15.15 3.24 -8.19
CA HIS A 45 14.60 4.45 -8.81
C HIS A 45 13.14 4.63 -8.42
N LEU A 46 12.89 5.38 -7.33
CA LEU A 46 11.57 5.48 -6.69
C LEU A 46 10.49 6.06 -7.61
N ASN A 47 10.83 7.06 -8.40
CA ASN A 47 9.91 7.67 -9.37
C ASN A 47 9.38 6.62 -10.37
N THR A 48 10.27 5.82 -10.96
CA THR A 48 9.88 4.77 -11.91
C THR A 48 9.03 3.70 -11.23
N LEU A 49 9.45 3.26 -10.05
CA LEU A 49 8.74 2.24 -9.27
C LEU A 49 7.30 2.67 -8.96
N ILE A 50 7.09 3.91 -8.50
CA ILE A 50 5.76 4.45 -8.21
C ILE A 50 4.92 4.55 -9.49
N LYS A 51 5.50 5.06 -10.59
CA LYS A 51 4.78 5.16 -11.88
C LYS A 51 4.37 3.81 -12.44
N ASP A 52 5.20 2.79 -12.26
CA ASP A 52 4.89 1.44 -12.71
C ASP A 52 3.75 0.83 -11.91
N ILE A 53 3.72 1.03 -10.59
CA ILE A 53 2.59 0.62 -9.74
C ILE A 53 1.29 1.29 -10.21
N ILE A 54 1.28 2.61 -10.37
CA ILE A 54 0.09 3.36 -10.81
C ILE A 54 -0.41 2.84 -12.16
N ARG A 55 0.50 2.58 -13.10
CA ARG A 55 0.14 2.05 -14.43
C ARG A 55 -0.50 0.67 -14.36
N HIS A 56 0.00 -0.22 -13.48
CA HIS A 56 -0.60 -1.54 -13.31
C HIS A 56 -1.99 -1.50 -12.68
N GLU A 57 -2.27 -0.52 -11.85
CA GLU A 57 -3.55 -0.36 -11.16
C GLU A 57 -4.55 0.55 -11.92
N GLN A 58 -4.25 0.96 -13.16
CA GLN A 58 -5.07 1.90 -13.92
C GLN A 58 -6.53 1.42 -14.07
N PHE A 59 -6.75 0.11 -14.22
CA PHE A 59 -8.11 -0.44 -14.31
C PHE A 59 -8.95 -0.11 -13.06
N ARG A 60 -8.34 -0.14 -11.87
CA ARG A 60 -9.03 0.20 -10.60
C ARG A 60 -9.40 1.69 -10.53
N THR A 61 -8.56 2.56 -11.06
CA THR A 61 -8.85 4.00 -11.12
C THR A 61 -10.01 4.27 -12.08
N ASP A 62 -10.04 3.59 -13.21
CA ASP A 62 -11.10 3.74 -14.22
C ASP A 62 -12.47 3.25 -13.68
N GLU A 63 -12.51 2.17 -12.91
CA GLU A 63 -13.75 1.65 -12.31
C GLU A 63 -14.42 2.62 -11.32
N LYS A 64 -13.63 3.44 -10.62
CA LYS A 64 -14.10 4.42 -9.62
C LYS A 64 -14.08 5.86 -10.11
N ASP A 65 -13.71 6.11 -11.37
CA ASP A 65 -13.48 7.46 -11.91
C ASP A 65 -12.53 8.28 -11.02
N LEU A 66 -11.41 7.67 -10.56
CA LEU A 66 -10.43 8.33 -9.73
C LEU A 66 -9.43 9.11 -10.58
N VAL A 67 -9.12 10.32 -10.15
CA VAL A 67 -8.07 11.14 -10.77
C VAL A 67 -6.79 11.03 -9.95
N MET A 68 -5.71 10.50 -10.57
CA MET A 68 -4.39 10.41 -9.95
C MET A 68 -3.56 11.65 -10.30
N PHE A 69 -3.27 12.49 -9.32
CA PHE A 69 -2.34 13.60 -9.47
C PHE A 69 -0.97 13.22 -8.90
N THR A 70 0.10 13.40 -9.68
CA THR A 70 1.44 12.96 -9.28
C THR A 70 2.49 14.04 -9.47
N GLU A 71 3.26 14.35 -8.42
CA GLU A 71 4.45 15.19 -8.45
C GLU A 71 5.63 14.39 -7.90
N LEU A 72 6.43 13.79 -8.79
CA LEU A 72 7.48 12.85 -8.43
C LEU A 72 8.85 13.36 -8.85
N GLU A 73 9.68 13.76 -7.89
CA GLU A 73 11.09 14.07 -8.13
C GLU A 73 11.85 12.82 -8.59
N ASP A 74 12.91 13.02 -9.35
CA ASP A 74 13.78 11.96 -9.86
C ASP A 74 14.78 11.53 -8.80
N LEU A 75 14.40 10.53 -7.97
CA LEU A 75 15.10 10.14 -6.77
C LEU A 75 15.49 8.67 -6.76
N TYR A 76 16.70 8.42 -6.25
CA TYR A 76 17.23 7.09 -6.00
C TYR A 76 17.37 6.86 -4.50
N PHE A 77 17.06 5.63 -4.07
CA PHE A 77 17.21 5.21 -2.68
C PHE A 77 17.89 3.84 -2.61
N ARG A 78 18.85 3.71 -1.69
CA ARG A 78 19.51 2.43 -1.46
C ARG A 78 18.67 1.55 -0.55
N GLY A 79 18.10 0.48 -1.09
CA GLY A 79 17.15 -0.36 -0.37
C GLY A 79 16.99 -1.75 -0.98
N ASN A 80 15.87 -2.37 -0.68
CA ASN A 80 15.40 -3.59 -1.31
C ASN A 80 14.22 -3.25 -2.22
N GLU A 81 14.41 -3.33 -3.54
CA GLU A 81 13.42 -2.90 -4.53
C GLU A 81 12.11 -3.67 -4.41
N ARG A 82 12.16 -4.99 -4.21
CA ARG A 82 10.97 -5.83 -4.06
C ARG A 82 10.13 -5.41 -2.85
N LEU A 83 10.77 -5.14 -1.72
CA LEU A 83 10.08 -4.73 -0.50
C LEU A 83 9.51 -3.32 -0.63
N LEU A 84 10.27 -2.37 -1.19
CA LEU A 84 9.78 -1.00 -1.42
C LEU A 84 8.60 -0.99 -2.40
N HIS A 85 8.66 -1.80 -3.47
CA HIS A 85 7.53 -1.99 -4.37
C HIS A 85 6.29 -2.48 -3.62
N GLN A 86 6.43 -3.49 -2.75
CA GLN A 86 5.32 -4.00 -1.94
C GLN A 86 4.74 -2.92 -1.02
N ALA A 87 5.59 -2.14 -0.35
CA ALA A 87 5.15 -1.07 0.55
C ALA A 87 4.37 0.03 -0.17
N PHE A 88 4.92 0.56 -1.28
CA PHE A 88 4.24 1.61 -2.06
C PHE A 88 2.98 1.08 -2.75
N ASN A 89 3.00 -0.15 -3.25
CA ASN A 89 1.83 -0.80 -3.83
C ASN A 89 0.68 -0.90 -2.81
N ASN A 90 0.95 -1.34 -1.59
CA ASN A 90 -0.05 -1.42 -0.52
C ASN A 90 -0.65 -0.04 -0.22
N LEU A 91 0.16 1.03 -0.16
CA LEU A 91 -0.32 2.38 0.11
C LEU A 91 -1.19 2.91 -1.03
N ILE A 92 -0.77 2.69 -2.28
CA ILE A 92 -1.49 3.15 -3.47
C ILE A 92 -2.82 2.41 -3.61
N ILE A 93 -2.83 1.07 -3.47
CA ILE A 93 -4.07 0.27 -3.47
C ILE A 93 -4.99 0.68 -2.32
N ASN A 94 -4.44 0.92 -1.13
CA ASN A 94 -5.21 1.37 0.02
C ASN A 94 -5.91 2.70 -0.27
N ALA A 95 -5.19 3.70 -0.80
CA ALA A 95 -5.78 4.97 -1.19
C ALA A 95 -6.90 4.80 -2.24
N MET A 96 -6.69 3.96 -3.27
CA MET A 96 -7.70 3.67 -4.30
C MET A 96 -8.95 2.97 -3.72
N ASN A 97 -8.76 2.05 -2.76
CA ASN A 97 -9.87 1.31 -2.16
C ASN A 97 -10.76 2.21 -1.30
N TYR A 98 -10.16 3.12 -0.53
CA TYR A 98 -10.87 3.98 0.42
C TYR A 98 -11.24 5.36 -0.14
N ALA A 99 -10.67 5.78 -1.26
CA ALA A 99 -11.10 6.99 -1.95
C ALA A 99 -12.56 6.88 -2.40
N PRO A 100 -13.39 7.91 -2.19
CA PRO A 100 -14.72 7.99 -2.74
C PRO A 100 -14.71 7.95 -4.28
N GLN A 101 -15.81 7.51 -4.88
CA GLN A 101 -15.96 7.58 -6.34
C GLN A 101 -15.90 9.04 -6.83
N ASN A 102 -15.33 9.27 -8.02
CA ASN A 102 -15.13 10.60 -8.63
C ASN A 102 -14.26 11.54 -7.77
N SER A 103 -13.32 11.01 -7.01
CA SER A 103 -12.41 11.79 -6.17
C SER A 103 -10.98 11.81 -6.71
N MET A 104 -10.09 12.52 -6.01
CA MET A 104 -8.69 12.69 -6.39
C MET A 104 -7.78 12.00 -5.38
N ILE A 105 -6.72 11.36 -5.89
CA ILE A 105 -5.60 10.86 -5.09
C ILE A 105 -4.36 11.67 -5.47
N ASN A 106 -3.73 12.30 -4.49
CA ASN A 106 -2.49 13.06 -4.67
C ASN A 106 -1.30 12.21 -4.21
N ILE A 107 -0.30 12.06 -5.06
CA ILE A 107 0.95 11.36 -4.73
C ILE A 107 2.11 12.31 -4.98
N THR A 108 2.90 12.56 -3.95
CA THR A 108 4.11 13.37 -4.06
C THR A 108 5.35 12.59 -3.60
N LEU A 109 6.46 12.79 -4.28
CA LEU A 109 7.77 12.28 -3.92
C LEU A 109 8.75 13.46 -3.98
N THR A 110 9.26 13.85 -2.83
CA THR A 110 10.16 15.01 -2.69
C THR A 110 11.38 14.66 -1.87
N SER A 111 12.43 15.45 -1.96
CA SER A 111 13.61 15.29 -1.14
C SER A 111 13.99 16.56 -0.39
N THR A 112 14.60 16.36 0.75
CA THR A 112 15.34 17.37 1.52
C THR A 112 16.77 16.87 1.71
N ASN A 113 17.64 17.65 2.34
CA ASN A 113 19.08 17.33 2.48
C ASN A 113 19.39 15.93 3.03
N HIS A 114 18.49 15.29 3.76
CA HIS A 114 18.72 14.00 4.42
C HIS A 114 17.51 13.05 4.39
N LEU A 115 16.45 13.43 3.70
CA LEU A 115 15.18 12.70 3.70
C LEU A 115 14.57 12.65 2.31
N ILE A 116 14.07 11.48 1.94
CA ILE A 116 13.08 11.33 0.88
C ILE A 116 11.72 11.21 1.56
N ILE A 117 10.76 11.99 1.08
CA ILE A 117 9.39 12.02 1.58
C ILE A 117 8.46 11.59 0.47
N PHE A 118 7.82 10.45 0.66
CA PHE A 118 6.68 10.02 -0.16
C PHE A 118 5.41 10.33 0.62
N ASN A 119 4.49 10.99 -0.04
CA ASN A 119 3.18 11.31 0.51
C ASN A 119 2.08 10.84 -0.43
N ILE A 120 1.06 10.20 0.11
CA ILE A 120 -0.15 9.83 -0.62
C ILE A 120 -1.36 10.30 0.18
N GLU A 121 -2.24 11.02 -0.49
CA GLU A 121 -3.43 11.64 0.10
C GLU A 121 -4.66 11.29 -0.74
N ASN A 122 -5.75 10.91 -0.07
CA ASN A 122 -7.06 10.71 -0.69
C ASN A 122 -8.16 11.38 0.14
N ASP A 123 -9.27 11.70 -0.49
CA ASP A 123 -10.47 12.18 0.18
C ASP A 123 -11.04 11.11 1.12
N GLY A 124 -11.68 11.55 2.19
CA GLY A 124 -12.22 10.73 3.26
C GLY A 124 -11.35 10.75 4.51
N SER A 125 -11.98 10.55 5.65
CA SER A 125 -11.32 10.58 6.95
C SER A 125 -11.43 9.24 7.67
N ILE A 126 -10.45 8.97 8.52
CA ILE A 126 -10.41 7.82 9.42
C ILE A 126 -10.65 8.34 10.83
N ALA A 127 -11.55 7.71 11.58
CA ALA A 127 -11.81 8.10 12.96
C ALA A 127 -10.54 8.00 13.82
N GLU A 128 -10.40 8.88 14.81
CA GLU A 128 -9.21 8.94 15.67
C GLU A 128 -8.91 7.62 16.40
N GLU A 129 -9.97 6.91 16.78
CA GLU A 129 -9.84 5.57 17.39
C GLU A 129 -9.23 4.56 16.42
N ASP A 130 -9.72 4.54 15.17
CA ASP A 130 -9.23 3.62 14.13
C ASP A 130 -7.80 3.96 13.71
N ALA A 131 -7.47 5.27 13.64
CA ALA A 131 -6.13 5.74 13.28
C ALA A 131 -5.03 5.20 14.21
N LYS A 132 -5.34 4.91 15.47
CA LYS A 132 -4.41 4.32 16.45
C LYS A 132 -4.07 2.86 16.14
N HIS A 133 -4.96 2.16 15.46
CA HIS A 133 -4.88 0.73 15.20
C HIS A 133 -4.65 0.37 13.74
N ILE A 134 -4.59 1.36 12.83
CA ILE A 134 -4.54 1.15 11.38
C ILE A 134 -3.31 0.32 10.94
N PHE A 135 -2.23 0.32 11.72
CA PHE A 135 -1.03 -0.46 11.48
C PHE A 135 -0.99 -1.79 12.23
N ASP A 136 -2.02 -2.10 13.04
CA ASP A 136 -2.11 -3.37 13.74
C ASP A 136 -2.40 -4.50 12.75
N ARG A 137 -1.83 -5.68 12.99
CA ARG A 137 -2.05 -6.86 12.15
C ARG A 137 -3.52 -7.28 12.22
N PHE A 138 -4.12 -7.56 11.05
CA PHE A 138 -5.53 -7.95 10.89
C PHE A 138 -6.56 -6.86 11.20
N TYR A 139 -6.11 -5.63 11.42
CA TYR A 139 -7.03 -4.52 11.63
C TYR A 139 -7.69 -4.07 10.33
N LYS A 140 -9.00 -3.83 10.36
CA LYS A 140 -9.81 -3.39 9.22
C LYS A 140 -10.78 -2.30 9.66
N LEU A 141 -11.02 -1.30 8.82
CA LEU A 141 -12.01 -0.26 9.06
C LEU A 141 -13.45 -0.76 8.87
N SER A 142 -13.67 -1.81 8.08
CA SER A 142 -14.96 -2.46 7.89
C SER A 142 -14.78 -3.94 7.56
N ASP A 143 -15.72 -4.78 7.99
CA ASP A 143 -15.76 -6.22 7.67
C ASP A 143 -16.03 -6.51 6.19
N GLU A 144 -16.62 -5.54 5.47
CA GLU A 144 -16.91 -5.65 4.03
C GLU A 144 -15.66 -5.48 3.14
N SER A 145 -14.55 -5.03 3.70
CA SER A 145 -13.31 -4.88 2.95
C SER A 145 -12.75 -6.25 2.56
N SER A 146 -12.45 -6.42 1.27
CA SER A 146 -11.82 -7.65 0.73
C SER A 146 -10.36 -7.83 1.18
N SER A 147 -9.78 -6.84 1.88
CA SER A 147 -8.40 -6.89 2.37
C SER A 147 -8.26 -7.77 3.60
N ASN A 148 -7.06 -8.34 3.82
CA ASN A 148 -6.77 -9.19 4.98
C ASN A 148 -6.38 -8.40 6.24
N GLY A 149 -6.27 -7.06 6.17
CA GLY A 149 -5.81 -6.21 7.28
C GLY A 149 -4.32 -6.36 7.61
N LEU A 150 -3.51 -6.85 6.66
CA LEU A 150 -2.07 -7.03 6.83
C LEU A 150 -1.23 -6.02 6.04
N GLY A 151 -1.78 -5.41 4.99
CA GLY A 151 -1.04 -4.56 4.08
C GLY A 151 -0.31 -3.38 4.75
N LEU A 152 -0.98 -2.66 5.66
CA LEU A 152 -0.36 -1.52 6.37
C LEU A 152 0.65 -1.97 7.41
N ALA A 153 0.43 -3.09 8.11
CA ALA A 153 1.40 -3.69 9.03
C ALA A 153 2.68 -4.14 8.30
N ILE A 154 2.51 -4.76 7.12
CA ILE A 154 3.62 -5.13 6.21
C ILE A 154 4.36 -3.87 5.76
N THR A 155 3.64 -2.84 5.33
CA THR A 155 4.22 -1.56 4.90
C THR A 155 5.06 -0.94 6.01
N GLN A 156 4.53 -0.86 7.23
CA GLN A 156 5.25 -0.31 8.38
C GLN A 156 6.53 -1.11 8.66
N SER A 157 6.46 -2.44 8.65
CA SER A 157 7.63 -3.31 8.87
C SER A 157 8.70 -3.09 7.79
N ILE A 158 8.31 -3.00 6.52
CA ILE A 158 9.23 -2.75 5.41
C ILE A 158 9.91 -1.39 5.57
N ILE A 159 9.16 -0.34 5.85
CA ILE A 159 9.69 1.02 6.01
C ILE A 159 10.66 1.08 7.21
N HIS A 160 10.34 0.44 8.33
CA HIS A 160 11.23 0.35 9.49
C HIS A 160 12.53 -0.40 9.17
N LEU A 161 12.47 -1.49 8.39
CA LEU A 161 13.69 -2.21 7.94
C LEU A 161 14.58 -1.37 7.03
N HIS A 162 14.01 -0.39 6.34
CA HIS A 162 14.75 0.62 5.57
C HIS A 162 15.15 1.85 6.41
N HIS A 163 15.09 1.74 7.75
CA HIS A 163 15.39 2.82 8.72
C HIS A 163 14.51 4.06 8.50
N GLY A 164 13.34 3.90 7.91
CA GLY A 164 12.36 4.96 7.68
C GLY A 164 11.26 5.00 8.74
N SER A 165 10.31 5.89 8.52
CA SER A 165 9.08 5.98 9.31
C SER A 165 7.87 6.19 8.40
N ILE A 166 6.73 5.72 8.86
CA ILE A 166 5.43 5.98 8.25
C ILE A 166 4.49 6.56 9.29
N THR A 167 3.75 7.58 8.90
CA THR A 167 2.74 8.24 9.74
C THR A 167 1.45 8.42 8.96
N LEU A 168 0.34 8.42 9.69
CA LEU A 168 -0.99 8.74 9.18
C LEU A 168 -1.44 10.07 9.80
N THR A 169 -2.02 10.94 8.97
CA THR A 169 -2.84 12.07 9.40
C THR A 169 -4.20 11.94 8.74
N SER A 170 -5.27 12.21 9.47
CA SER A 170 -6.64 12.06 8.97
C SER A 170 -7.55 13.08 9.63
N ASP A 171 -7.64 14.26 9.00
CA ASP A 171 -8.61 15.28 9.35
C ASP A 171 -9.78 15.24 8.33
N ASP A 172 -9.77 16.14 7.34
CA ASP A 172 -10.73 16.13 6.22
C ASP A 172 -10.33 15.11 5.13
N LYS A 173 -9.05 14.76 5.09
CA LYS A 173 -8.44 13.82 4.15
C LYS A 173 -7.55 12.81 4.87
N THR A 174 -7.44 11.63 4.30
CA THR A 174 -6.50 10.61 4.77
C THR A 174 -5.16 10.76 4.04
N GLN A 175 -4.09 10.90 4.80
CA GLN A 175 -2.74 11.11 4.28
C GLN A 175 -1.75 10.16 4.95
N PHE A 176 -1.04 9.36 4.15
CA PHE A 176 0.11 8.57 4.61
C PHE A 176 1.40 9.24 4.18
N ILE A 177 2.30 9.44 5.13
CA ILE A 177 3.60 10.07 4.90
C ILE A 177 4.69 9.05 5.25
N VAL A 178 5.48 8.66 4.25
CA VAL A 178 6.68 7.82 4.41
C VAL A 178 7.92 8.71 4.35
N LYS A 179 8.82 8.54 5.32
CA LYS A 179 10.12 9.23 5.38
C LYS A 179 11.22 8.18 5.32
N LEU A 180 12.11 8.28 4.32
CA LEU A 180 13.29 7.45 4.16
C LEU A 180 14.53 8.33 4.37
N PHE A 181 15.45 7.89 5.23
CA PHE A 181 16.69 8.62 5.52
C PHE A 181 17.77 8.26 4.49
N ILE A 182 18.44 9.29 3.91
CA ILE A 182 19.51 9.15 2.90
C ILE A 182 20.89 9.28 3.58
#